data_068b57de21d408a7dad30ddcbd232cd9
#
_entry.id   068b57de21d408a7dad30ddcbd232cd9
#
_cell.length_a   1.000
_cell.length_b   1.000
_cell.length_c   1.000
_cell.angle_alpha   90.00
_cell.angle_beta   90.00
_cell.angle_gamma   90.00
#
_symmetry.space_group_name_H-M   'P 1'
#
loop_
_entity.id
_entity.type
_entity.pdbx_description
1 polymer ?
#
loop_
_entity_poly.entity_id
_entity_poly.type
_entity_poly.pdbx_seq_one_letter_code
_entity_poly.pdbx_strand_id
1 'polypeptide(L)'
;MVMQDVNHQLFSDSVKNECLLANPNATDQEIENLLNSFDLLDCIDWHPLTLSGGQRQRLAICQAIMGKKKFLIFDEPTSGLDFHRMCQVTEWLKRLAQHGYILFVVTHDYEFLNRACNCYVRIDKIN
;
A
#
# COMPACT_ATOMS: atom_id res chain seq x y z
N MET A 1 -0.37 8.13 6.05
CA MET A 1 -0.53 6.91 6.84
C MET A 1 -1.44 5.95 6.10
N VAL A 2 -0.99 4.71 5.95
CA VAL A 2 -1.78 3.66 5.28
C VAL A 2 -2.33 2.77 6.37
N MET A 3 -3.64 2.69 6.50
CA MET A 3 -4.30 1.96 7.56
C MET A 3 -5.03 0.73 7.04
N GLN A 4 -5.32 -0.23 7.92
CA GLN A 4 -6.04 -1.43 7.58
C GLN A 4 -7.40 -1.13 6.94
N ASP A 5 -8.12 -0.16 7.46
CA ASP A 5 -9.44 0.21 6.96
C ASP A 5 -9.32 1.19 5.80
N VAL A 6 -8.88 0.67 4.67
CA VAL A 6 -8.70 1.49 3.46
C VAL A 6 -10.03 1.98 2.87
N ASN A 7 -11.16 1.35 3.22
CA ASN A 7 -12.46 1.77 2.70
C ASN A 7 -12.84 3.18 3.14
N HIS A 8 -12.38 3.60 4.31
CA HIS A 8 -12.62 4.97 4.79
C HIS A 8 -11.73 6.00 4.11
N GLN A 9 -10.76 5.57 3.34
CA GLN A 9 -9.83 6.45 2.64
C GLN A 9 -10.17 6.65 1.16
N LEU A 10 -11.10 5.86 0.63
CA LEU A 10 -11.45 5.88 -0.80
C LEU A 10 -12.79 6.56 -0.99
N PHE A 11 -12.77 7.79 -1.52
CA PHE A 11 -13.97 8.63 -1.62
C PHE A 11 -14.34 9.03 -3.05
N SER A 12 -13.50 8.76 -4.03
CA SER A 12 -13.71 9.23 -5.39
C SER A 12 -14.33 8.16 -6.29
N ASP A 13 -14.60 8.54 -7.53
CA ASP A 13 -15.29 7.69 -8.50
C ASP A 13 -14.38 6.73 -9.25
N SER A 14 -13.06 6.97 -9.22
CA SER A 14 -12.11 6.14 -9.95
C SER A 14 -10.78 6.07 -9.25
N VAL A 15 -10.01 5.04 -9.57
CA VAL A 15 -8.64 4.87 -9.09
C VAL A 15 -7.78 6.09 -9.46
N LYS A 16 -7.93 6.58 -10.69
CA LYS A 16 -7.20 7.77 -11.14
C LYS A 16 -7.51 8.99 -10.25
N ASN A 17 -8.78 9.21 -9.95
CA ASN A 17 -9.18 10.34 -9.11
C ASN A 17 -8.68 10.21 -7.67
N GLU A 18 -8.58 8.99 -7.17
CA GLU A 18 -7.97 8.75 -5.86
C GLU A 18 -6.52 9.22 -5.83
N CYS A 19 -5.77 8.95 -6.89
CA CYS A 19 -4.39 9.44 -7.00
C CYS A 19 -4.36 10.97 -7.08
N LEU A 20 -5.29 11.58 -7.81
CA LEU A 20 -5.39 13.04 -7.91
C LEU A 20 -5.77 13.70 -6.59
N LEU A 21 -6.56 13.03 -5.74
CA LEU A 21 -6.84 13.55 -4.40
C LEU A 21 -5.57 13.63 -3.55
N ALA A 22 -4.68 12.66 -3.70
CA ALA A 22 -3.41 12.64 -2.97
C ALA A 22 -2.44 13.71 -3.50
N ASN A 23 -2.44 13.94 -4.79
CA ASN A 23 -1.61 14.97 -5.43
C ASN A 23 -2.35 15.59 -6.61
N PRO A 24 -3.06 16.72 -6.39
CA PRO A 24 -3.84 17.36 -7.46
C PRO A 24 -3.00 17.86 -8.65
N ASN A 25 -1.71 18.00 -8.46
CA ASN A 25 -0.80 18.49 -9.51
C ASN A 25 -0.13 17.34 -10.29
N ALA A 26 -0.46 16.09 -9.98
CA ALA A 26 0.11 14.94 -10.69
C ALA A 26 -0.35 14.92 -12.14
N THR A 27 0.56 14.62 -13.05
CA THR A 27 0.23 14.46 -14.47
C THR A 27 -0.36 13.08 -14.71
N ASP A 28 -1.10 12.95 -15.82
CA ASP A 28 -1.64 11.64 -16.22
C ASP A 28 -0.52 10.60 -16.36
N GLN A 29 0.62 11.00 -16.91
CA GLN A 29 1.75 10.11 -17.10
C GLN A 29 2.32 9.63 -15.77
N GLU A 30 2.43 10.50 -14.79
CA GLU A 30 2.91 10.13 -13.44
C GLU A 30 1.98 9.11 -12.80
N ILE A 31 0.68 9.33 -12.90
CA ILE A 31 -0.32 8.42 -12.35
C ILE A 31 -0.24 7.05 -13.04
N GLU A 32 -0.22 7.04 -14.37
CA GLU A 32 -0.17 5.81 -15.14
C GLU A 32 1.10 5.01 -14.84
N ASN A 33 2.25 5.68 -14.77
CA ASN A 33 3.51 5.02 -14.44
C ASN A 33 3.48 4.39 -13.05
N LEU A 34 2.95 5.11 -12.08
CA LEU A 34 2.87 4.61 -10.71
C LEU A 34 1.91 3.42 -10.63
N LEU A 35 0.72 3.54 -11.21
CA LEU A 35 -0.25 2.45 -11.20
C LEU A 35 0.29 1.21 -11.92
N ASN A 36 0.99 1.41 -13.00
CA ASN A 36 1.61 0.29 -13.73
C ASN A 36 2.64 -0.44 -12.85
N SER A 37 3.41 0.30 -12.05
CA SER A 37 4.40 -0.30 -11.14
C SER A 37 3.77 -1.19 -10.07
N PHE A 38 2.49 -0.96 -9.77
CA PHE A 38 1.76 -1.73 -8.74
C PHE A 38 0.66 -2.61 -9.34
N ASP A 39 0.72 -2.86 -10.66
CA ASP A 39 -0.24 -3.72 -11.37
C ASP A 39 -1.69 -3.24 -11.24
N LEU A 40 -1.89 -1.92 -11.26
CA LEU A 40 -3.21 -1.30 -11.16
C LEU A 40 -3.61 -0.52 -12.41
N LEU A 41 -2.77 -0.50 -13.44
CA LEU A 41 -3.05 0.30 -14.63
C LEU A 41 -4.38 -0.10 -15.29
N ASP A 42 -4.67 -1.39 -15.36
CA ASP A 42 -5.92 -1.90 -15.95
C ASP A 42 -7.16 -1.45 -15.18
N CYS A 43 -6.98 -1.06 -13.93
CA CYS A 43 -8.06 -0.63 -13.05
C CYS A 43 -8.19 0.89 -12.95
N ILE A 44 -7.47 1.65 -13.77
CA ILE A 44 -7.36 3.10 -13.63
C ILE A 44 -8.72 3.81 -13.62
N ASP A 45 -9.69 3.31 -14.40
CA ASP A 45 -11.01 3.89 -14.50
C ASP A 45 -12.05 3.20 -13.61
N TRP A 46 -11.64 2.20 -12.85
CA TRP A 46 -12.55 1.45 -11.99
C TRP A 46 -12.90 2.26 -10.74
N HIS A 47 -14.12 2.05 -10.26
CA HIS A 47 -14.49 2.59 -8.95
C HIS A 47 -13.66 1.88 -7.87
N PRO A 48 -13.07 2.61 -6.92
CA PRO A 48 -12.22 2.00 -5.89
C PRO A 48 -12.89 0.89 -5.09
N LEU A 49 -14.19 0.98 -4.87
CA LEU A 49 -14.92 -0.04 -4.10
C LEU A 49 -15.07 -1.37 -4.86
N THR A 50 -14.82 -1.39 -6.17
CA THR A 50 -14.83 -2.64 -6.95
C THR A 50 -13.51 -3.39 -6.92
N LEU A 51 -12.48 -2.80 -6.35
CA LEU A 51 -11.16 -3.43 -6.23
C LEU A 51 -11.19 -4.56 -5.20
N SER A 52 -10.35 -5.57 -5.41
CA SER A 52 -10.09 -6.59 -4.41
C SER A 52 -9.37 -5.99 -3.21
N GLY A 53 -9.30 -6.73 -2.08
CA GLY A 53 -8.58 -6.27 -0.90
C GLY A 53 -7.12 -5.96 -1.18
N GLY A 54 -6.44 -6.83 -1.95
CA GLY A 54 -5.05 -6.61 -2.34
C GLY A 54 -4.88 -5.40 -3.25
N GLN A 55 -5.79 -5.22 -4.20
CA GLN A 55 -5.76 -4.05 -5.08
C GLN A 55 -5.98 -2.75 -4.32
N ARG A 56 -6.91 -2.74 -3.37
CA ARG A 56 -7.13 -1.55 -2.52
C ARG A 56 -5.90 -1.22 -1.69
N GLN A 57 -5.24 -2.24 -1.16
CA GLN A 57 -4.01 -2.03 -0.39
C GLN A 57 -2.91 -1.43 -1.26
N ARG A 58 -2.75 -1.92 -2.50
CA ARG A 58 -1.79 -1.35 -3.44
C ARG A 58 -2.15 0.08 -3.82
N LEU A 59 -3.44 0.36 -4.00
CA LEU A 59 -3.88 1.73 -4.27
C LEU A 59 -3.54 2.66 -3.10
N ALA A 60 -3.73 2.22 -1.87
CA ALA A 60 -3.36 3.00 -0.70
C ALA A 60 -1.86 3.33 -0.68
N ILE A 61 -1.02 2.37 -1.09
CA ILE A 61 0.42 2.61 -1.24
C ILE A 61 0.68 3.67 -2.32
N CYS A 62 0.01 3.56 -3.46
CA CYS A 62 0.16 4.54 -4.53
C CYS A 62 -0.24 5.94 -4.08
N GLN A 63 -1.33 6.06 -3.33
CA GLN A 63 -1.76 7.34 -2.77
C GLN A 63 -0.71 7.93 -1.82
N ALA A 64 -0.11 7.10 -0.98
CA ALA A 64 0.93 7.54 -0.07
C ALA A 64 2.16 8.06 -0.82
N ILE A 65 2.54 7.38 -1.89
CA ILE A 65 3.66 7.81 -2.74
C ILE A 65 3.31 9.12 -3.45
N MET A 66 2.11 9.23 -4.01
CA MET A 66 1.65 10.45 -4.68
C MET A 66 1.63 11.63 -3.74
N GLY A 67 1.18 11.41 -2.50
CA GLY A 67 1.12 12.44 -1.47
C GLY A 67 2.49 12.77 -0.86
N LYS A 68 3.55 12.07 -1.27
CA LYS A 68 4.91 12.25 -0.77
C LYS A 68 5.02 12.09 0.75
N LYS A 69 4.24 11.21 1.31
CA LYS A 69 4.29 10.90 2.73
C LYS A 69 5.51 10.02 2.99
N LYS A 70 6.33 10.42 3.95
CA LYS A 70 7.57 9.70 4.26
C LYS A 70 7.42 8.65 5.35
N PHE A 71 6.33 8.68 6.09
CA PHE A 71 6.06 7.78 7.20
C PHE A 71 4.77 7.03 6.91
N LEU A 72 4.84 5.70 6.85
CA LEU A 72 3.72 4.86 6.49
C LEU A 72 3.52 3.78 7.55
N ILE A 73 2.26 3.51 7.89
CA ILE A 73 1.90 2.42 8.80
C ILE A 73 1.05 1.41 8.01
N PHE A 74 1.49 0.15 8.03
CA PHE A 74 0.77 -0.96 7.43
C PHE A 74 0.28 -1.89 8.54
N ASP A 75 -1.01 -2.15 8.58
CA ASP A 75 -1.62 -3.06 9.55
C ASP A 75 -2.03 -4.34 8.84
N GLU A 76 -1.37 -5.44 9.17
CA GLU A 76 -1.62 -6.75 8.58
C GLU A 76 -1.58 -6.75 7.05
N PRO A 77 -0.49 -6.25 6.43
CA PRO A 77 -0.47 -6.07 4.97
C PRO A 77 -0.49 -7.37 4.17
N THR A 78 -0.20 -8.50 4.81
CA THR A 78 -0.21 -9.80 4.14
C THR A 78 -1.38 -10.69 4.54
N SER A 79 -2.30 -10.19 5.36
CA SER A 79 -3.45 -10.95 5.84
C SER A 79 -4.30 -11.44 4.66
N GLY A 80 -4.57 -12.73 4.63
CA GLY A 80 -5.39 -13.35 3.59
C GLY A 80 -4.69 -13.55 2.26
N LEU A 81 -3.39 -13.26 2.15
CA LEU A 81 -2.64 -13.44 0.92
C LEU A 81 -1.95 -14.80 0.88
N ASP A 82 -1.86 -15.39 -0.33
CA ASP A 82 -1.04 -16.57 -0.54
C ASP A 82 0.46 -16.19 -0.53
N PHE A 83 1.32 -17.20 -0.58
CA PHE A 83 2.77 -16.98 -0.51
C PHE A 83 3.29 -16.09 -1.64
N HIS A 84 2.80 -16.31 -2.86
CA HIS A 84 3.23 -15.52 -4.02
C HIS A 84 2.91 -14.04 -3.84
N ARG A 85 1.69 -13.74 -3.41
CA ARG A 85 1.25 -12.35 -3.18
C ARG A 85 1.96 -11.73 -1.99
N MET A 86 2.24 -12.52 -0.96
CA MET A 86 3.04 -12.06 0.18
C MET A 86 4.43 -11.61 -0.29
N CYS A 87 5.06 -12.37 -1.17
CA CYS A 87 6.36 -12.00 -1.74
C CYS A 87 6.28 -10.70 -2.53
N GLN A 88 5.21 -10.49 -3.30
CA GLN A 88 5.01 -9.24 -4.04
C GLN A 88 4.89 -8.04 -3.10
N VAL A 89 4.08 -8.15 -2.05
CA VAL A 89 3.95 -7.08 -1.06
C VAL A 89 5.29 -6.78 -0.40
N THR A 90 6.05 -7.82 -0.06
CA THR A 90 7.38 -7.68 0.52
C THR A 90 8.30 -6.86 -0.38
N GLU A 91 8.28 -7.15 -1.69
CA GLU A 91 9.11 -6.41 -2.65
C GLU A 91 8.71 -4.95 -2.73
N TRP A 92 7.42 -4.65 -2.76
CA TRP A 92 6.95 -3.27 -2.79
C TRP A 92 7.36 -2.50 -1.55
N LEU A 93 7.22 -3.10 -0.37
CA LEU A 93 7.63 -2.46 0.88
C LEU A 93 9.14 -2.22 0.93
N LYS A 94 9.93 -3.17 0.44
CA LYS A 94 11.38 -2.99 0.35
C LYS A 94 11.76 -1.84 -0.58
N ARG A 95 11.08 -1.70 -1.72
CA ARG A 95 11.31 -0.59 -2.64
C ARG A 95 11.01 0.75 -1.97
N LEU A 96 9.91 0.83 -1.23
CA LEU A 96 9.58 2.05 -0.47
C LEU A 96 10.68 2.39 0.52
N ALA A 97 11.15 1.40 1.28
CA ALA A 97 12.22 1.62 2.26
C ALA A 97 13.50 2.11 1.58
N GLN A 98 13.83 1.57 0.41
CA GLN A 98 15.01 1.99 -0.34
C GLN A 98 14.90 3.43 -0.85
N HIS A 99 13.69 3.93 -1.05
CA HIS A 99 13.44 5.29 -1.50
C HIS A 99 13.29 6.29 -0.33
N GLY A 100 13.65 5.88 0.88
CA GLY A 100 13.69 6.76 2.04
C GLY A 100 12.40 6.84 2.84
N TYR A 101 11.42 5.98 2.56
CA TYR A 101 10.20 5.90 3.35
C TYR A 101 10.47 5.14 4.64
N ILE A 102 9.89 5.61 5.74
CA ILE A 102 9.92 4.92 7.02
C ILE A 102 8.64 4.12 7.16
N LEU A 103 8.77 2.80 7.30
CA LEU A 103 7.65 1.89 7.32
C LEU A 103 7.48 1.26 8.69
N PHE A 104 6.26 1.32 9.21
CA PHE A 104 5.87 0.56 10.40
C PHE A 104 4.87 -0.51 9.97
N VAL A 105 5.17 -1.75 10.33
CA VAL A 105 4.31 -2.88 9.97
C VAL A 105 3.85 -3.58 11.24
N VAL A 106 2.53 -3.71 11.39
CA VAL A 106 1.91 -4.47 12.47
C VAL A 106 1.42 -5.78 11.87
N THR A 107 1.93 -6.91 12.32
CA THR A 107 1.55 -8.21 11.77
C THR A 107 1.83 -9.33 12.75
N HIS A 108 1.09 -10.44 12.60
CA HIS A 108 1.35 -11.71 13.27
C HIS A 108 2.12 -12.69 12.39
N ASP A 109 2.43 -12.30 11.17
CA ASP A 109 3.11 -13.16 10.20
C ASP A 109 4.63 -13.06 10.37
N TYR A 110 5.21 -14.00 11.09
CA TYR A 110 6.66 -14.03 11.35
C TYR A 110 7.48 -14.24 10.09
N GLU A 111 6.98 -15.00 9.14
CA GLU A 111 7.68 -15.19 7.88
C GLU A 111 7.79 -13.87 7.11
N PHE A 112 6.72 -13.11 7.08
CA PHE A 112 6.73 -11.78 6.49
C PHE A 112 7.72 -10.86 7.20
N LEU A 113 7.72 -10.84 8.54
CA LEU A 113 8.65 -10.03 9.31
C LEU A 113 10.10 -10.36 8.97
N ASN A 114 10.42 -11.64 8.87
CA ASN A 114 11.79 -12.06 8.56
C ASN A 114 12.22 -11.68 7.16
N ARG A 115 11.28 -11.63 6.22
CA ARG A 115 11.59 -11.31 4.82
C ARG A 115 11.61 -9.81 4.53
N ALA A 116 10.73 -9.05 5.16
CA ALA A 116 10.49 -7.66 4.81
C ALA A 116 11.17 -6.67 5.74
N CYS A 117 11.33 -7.01 7.01
CA CYS A 117 11.74 -6.06 8.03
C CYS A 117 13.18 -6.31 8.46
N ASN A 118 13.94 -5.24 8.61
CA ASN A 118 15.32 -5.31 9.12
C ASN A 118 15.38 -5.29 10.66
N CYS A 119 14.30 -4.83 11.30
CA CYS A 119 14.17 -4.94 12.77
C CYS A 119 12.68 -4.95 13.12
N TYR A 120 12.35 -5.59 14.23
CA TYR A 120 10.97 -5.60 14.72
C TYR A 120 10.93 -5.69 16.24
N VAL A 121 9.82 -5.23 16.81
CA VAL A 121 9.55 -5.30 18.24
C VAL A 121 8.31 -6.17 18.45
N ARG A 122 8.44 -7.15 19.34
CA ARG A 122 7.31 -7.98 19.71
C ARG A 122 6.57 -7.30 20.87
N ILE A 123 5.27 -7.11 20.71
CA ILE A 123 4.42 -6.56 21.75
C ILE A 123 3.52 -7.67 22.25
N ASP A 124 3.74 -8.10 23.49
CA ASP A 124 2.92 -9.11 24.11
C ASP A 124 1.73 -8.46 24.82
N LYS A 125 0.61 -9.19 24.80
CA LYS A 125 -0.59 -8.73 25.49
C LYS A 125 -0.39 -8.80 27.00
N ILE A 126 -0.63 -7.69 27.68
CA ILE A 126 -0.56 -7.62 29.14
C ILE A 126 -1.98 -7.72 29.67
N ASN A 127 -2.23 -8.72 30.48
CA ASN A 127 -3.52 -8.92 31.14
C ASN A 127 -3.49 -8.39 32.56
#